data_d86605c3f87fd0fb70a93e07887fef98
#
_entry.id   d86605c3f87fd0fb70a93e07887fef98
#
_cell.length_a   1.000
_cell.length_b   1.000
_cell.length_c   1.000
_cell.angle_alpha   90.00
_cell.angle_beta   90.00
_cell.angle_gamma   90.00
#
_symmetry.space_group_name_H-M   'P 1'
#
loop_
_entity.id
_entity.type
_entity.pdbx_description
1 polymer ?
#
loop_
_entity_poly.entity_id
_entity_poly.type
_entity_poly.pdbx_seq_one_letter_code
_entity_poly.pdbx_strand_id
1 'polypeptide(L)'
;MKKNIKKLNYVDDVKIKRNIFGKLTIDIKEANILFYNRNNNKLVLSNGKEIAEDNSYGYASLINYVPKNIYKKLITSLDKIDDDILKSISEIEYSISKSNDKIIDDTRFILRMNDGNTVYINLINIKNLNKYQSIYATLNNVAGIIYLDSSSNENIYFKSYESLNKEKENSDSNEWKL
;
A
#
# COMPACT_ATOMS: atom_id res chain seq x y z
N MET A 1 -10.63 -9.20 -32.13
CA MET A 1 -10.03 -10.15 -31.16
C MET A 1 -9.34 -9.42 -30.00
N LYS A 2 -8.24 -8.69 -30.19
CA LYS A 2 -7.50 -7.96 -29.11
C LYS A 2 -8.42 -7.13 -28.20
N LYS A 3 -9.34 -6.34 -28.77
CA LYS A 3 -10.28 -5.49 -28.02
C LYS A 3 -11.23 -6.27 -27.12
N ASN A 4 -11.62 -7.50 -27.51
CA ASN A 4 -12.49 -8.33 -26.69
C ASN A 4 -11.75 -8.99 -25.52
N ILE A 5 -10.51 -9.41 -25.73
CA ILE A 5 -9.67 -9.97 -24.68
C ILE A 5 -9.35 -8.89 -23.61
N LYS A 6 -9.04 -7.65 -24.01
CA LYS A 6 -8.80 -6.51 -23.10
C LYS A 6 -10.03 -6.14 -22.25
N LYS A 7 -11.24 -6.59 -22.60
CA LYS A 7 -12.44 -6.36 -21.77
C LYS A 7 -12.48 -7.26 -20.52
N LEU A 8 -11.77 -8.38 -20.53
CA LEU A 8 -11.68 -9.25 -19.36
C LEU A 8 -11.02 -8.50 -18.21
N ASN A 9 -11.55 -8.66 -17.01
CA ASN A 9 -11.11 -7.85 -15.85
C ASN A 9 -9.63 -8.08 -15.52
N TYR A 10 -9.19 -9.33 -15.52
CA TYR A 10 -7.82 -9.72 -15.18
C TYR A 10 -6.78 -9.45 -16.29
N VAL A 11 -7.18 -8.91 -17.43
CA VAL A 11 -6.26 -8.63 -18.53
C VAL A 11 -5.79 -7.19 -18.45
N ASP A 12 -4.49 -7.01 -18.27
CA ASP A 12 -3.80 -5.71 -18.33
C ASP A 12 -3.41 -5.39 -19.79
N ASP A 13 -2.65 -6.26 -20.45
CA ASP A 13 -2.30 -6.07 -21.85
C ASP A 13 -2.39 -7.36 -22.68
N VAL A 14 -2.55 -7.20 -24.00
CA VAL A 14 -2.61 -8.30 -24.96
C VAL A 14 -1.78 -7.95 -26.19
N LYS A 15 -0.83 -8.81 -26.51
CA LYS A 15 -0.07 -8.76 -27.74
C LYS A 15 -0.47 -9.92 -28.65
N ILE A 16 -0.86 -9.64 -29.88
CA ILE A 16 -1.24 -10.64 -30.87
C ILE A 16 -0.26 -10.54 -32.03
N LYS A 17 0.43 -11.63 -32.32
CA LYS A 17 1.35 -11.77 -33.44
C LYS A 17 0.88 -12.90 -34.36
N ARG A 18 0.99 -12.69 -35.65
CA ARG A 18 0.74 -13.73 -36.67
C ARG A 18 2.00 -13.87 -37.52
N ASN A 19 2.48 -15.08 -37.68
CA ASN A 19 3.63 -15.34 -38.52
C ASN A 19 3.19 -15.59 -39.98
N ILE A 20 4.16 -15.70 -40.89
CA ILE A 20 3.94 -15.93 -42.33
C ILE A 20 3.25 -17.25 -42.64
N PHE A 21 3.33 -18.22 -41.75
CA PHE A 21 2.69 -19.54 -41.84
C PHE A 21 1.29 -19.57 -41.24
N GLY A 22 0.75 -18.40 -40.86
CA GLY A 22 -0.61 -18.32 -40.29
C GLY A 22 -0.73 -18.65 -38.82
N LYS A 23 0.36 -19.04 -38.13
CA LYS A 23 0.37 -19.31 -36.69
C LYS A 23 0.10 -18.01 -35.91
N LEU A 24 -0.91 -18.05 -35.04
CA LEU A 24 -1.31 -16.96 -34.16
C LEU A 24 -0.69 -17.18 -32.77
N THR A 25 0.03 -16.18 -32.26
CA THR A 25 0.52 -16.15 -30.88
C THR A 25 -0.19 -15.01 -30.15
N ILE A 26 -0.76 -15.33 -28.99
CA ILE A 26 -1.45 -14.37 -28.12
C ILE A 26 -0.69 -14.36 -26.79
N ASP A 27 -0.02 -13.24 -26.49
CA ASP A 27 0.64 -13.00 -25.21
C ASP A 27 -0.29 -12.14 -24.36
N ILE A 28 -0.64 -12.62 -23.17
CA ILE A 28 -1.52 -11.92 -22.24
C ILE A 28 -0.69 -11.53 -21.02
N LYS A 29 -0.72 -10.25 -20.65
CA LYS A 29 -0.27 -9.76 -19.37
C LYS A 29 -1.47 -9.68 -18.45
N GLU A 30 -1.43 -10.41 -17.35
CA GLU A 30 -2.47 -10.38 -16.33
C GLU A 30 -2.28 -9.16 -15.41
N ALA A 31 -3.39 -8.66 -14.86
CA ALA A 31 -3.38 -7.63 -13.85
C ALA A 31 -3.30 -8.26 -12.47
N ASN A 32 -2.39 -7.76 -11.63
CA ASN A 32 -2.23 -8.21 -10.26
C ASN A 32 -3.35 -7.67 -9.38
N ILE A 33 -3.74 -8.41 -8.34
CA ILE A 33 -4.61 -7.91 -7.28
C ILE A 33 -3.75 -7.11 -6.31
N LEU A 34 -4.11 -5.84 -6.07
CA LEU A 34 -3.37 -4.95 -5.21
C LEU A 34 -3.91 -4.93 -3.77
N PHE A 35 -5.23 -4.83 -3.62
CA PHE A 35 -5.88 -4.78 -2.31
C PHE A 35 -7.39 -5.03 -2.43
N TYR A 36 -8.01 -5.29 -1.30
CA TYR A 36 -9.47 -5.35 -1.13
C TYR A 36 -9.98 -3.99 -0.61
N ASN A 37 -10.94 -3.40 -1.30
CA ASN A 37 -11.56 -2.14 -0.89
C ASN A 37 -12.82 -2.41 -0.06
N ARG A 38 -12.75 -2.20 1.26
CA ARG A 38 -13.88 -2.40 2.18
C ARG A 38 -15.06 -1.45 1.92
N ASN A 39 -14.83 -0.30 1.28
CA ASN A 39 -15.91 0.68 1.04
C ASN A 39 -16.93 0.19 0.01
N ASN A 40 -16.52 -0.69 -0.91
CA ASN A 40 -17.39 -1.20 -1.97
C ASN A 40 -17.36 -2.73 -2.12
N ASN A 41 -16.64 -3.43 -1.21
CA ASN A 41 -16.50 -4.89 -1.18
C ASN A 41 -15.98 -5.48 -2.49
N LYS A 42 -14.90 -4.89 -3.03
CA LYS A 42 -14.28 -5.35 -4.27
C LYS A 42 -12.78 -5.48 -4.17
N LEU A 43 -12.22 -6.44 -4.89
CA LEU A 43 -10.80 -6.52 -5.16
C LEU A 43 -10.41 -5.49 -6.24
N VAL A 44 -9.30 -4.81 -6.03
CA VAL A 44 -8.78 -3.78 -6.90
C VAL A 44 -7.54 -4.30 -7.62
N LEU A 45 -7.57 -4.23 -8.95
CA LEU A 45 -6.52 -4.71 -9.82
C LEU A 45 -5.55 -3.59 -10.22
N SER A 46 -4.33 -3.95 -10.58
CA SER A 46 -3.27 -3.03 -11.04
C SER A 46 -3.67 -2.21 -12.27
N ASN A 47 -4.57 -2.75 -13.11
CA ASN A 47 -5.13 -2.02 -14.25
C ASN A 47 -6.28 -1.06 -13.87
N GLY A 48 -6.57 -0.90 -12.59
CA GLY A 48 -7.61 -0.03 -12.05
C GLY A 48 -9.04 -0.57 -12.14
N LYS A 49 -9.22 -1.81 -12.62
CA LYS A 49 -10.53 -2.45 -12.60
C LYS A 49 -10.82 -3.02 -11.21
N GLU A 50 -12.10 -3.11 -10.90
CA GLU A 50 -12.60 -3.67 -9.66
C GLU A 50 -13.46 -4.89 -9.94
N ILE A 51 -13.28 -5.94 -9.16
CA ILE A 51 -14.01 -7.19 -9.29
C ILE A 51 -14.68 -7.56 -7.96
N ALA A 52 -15.93 -8.01 -8.04
CA ALA A 52 -16.61 -8.58 -6.90
C ALA A 52 -16.13 -10.03 -6.74
N GLU A 53 -15.49 -10.31 -5.61
CA GLU A 53 -15.12 -11.67 -5.22
C GLU A 53 -15.42 -11.87 -3.75
N ASP A 54 -15.93 -13.05 -3.39
CA ASP A 54 -16.28 -13.37 -2.00
C ASP A 54 -15.05 -13.66 -1.14
N ASN A 55 -13.87 -13.82 -1.75
CA ASN A 55 -12.65 -14.17 -1.06
C ASN A 55 -11.64 -13.00 -1.09
N SER A 56 -11.56 -12.28 0.02
CA SER A 56 -10.56 -11.21 0.24
C SER A 56 -9.33 -11.70 1.01
N TYR A 57 -9.22 -13.01 1.28
CA TYR A 57 -8.13 -13.58 2.07
C TYR A 57 -6.78 -13.39 1.38
N GLY A 58 -5.78 -12.93 2.16
CA GLY A 58 -4.40 -12.76 1.68
C GLY A 58 -4.12 -11.44 0.98
N TYR A 59 -5.10 -10.54 0.89
CA TYR A 59 -4.92 -9.20 0.33
C TYR A 59 -5.07 -8.12 1.40
N ALA A 60 -4.25 -7.08 1.31
CA ALA A 60 -4.39 -5.89 2.14
C ALA A 60 -5.81 -5.31 2.04
N SER A 61 -6.37 -4.82 3.14
CA SER A 61 -7.69 -4.20 3.16
C SER A 61 -7.58 -2.67 3.20
N LEU A 62 -8.08 -1.97 2.18
CA LEU A 62 -8.28 -0.52 2.26
C LEU A 62 -9.50 -0.24 3.14
N ILE A 63 -9.28 0.37 4.32
CA ILE A 63 -10.27 0.43 5.40
C ILE A 63 -11.12 1.70 5.41
N ASN A 64 -10.68 2.77 4.72
CA ASN A 64 -11.40 4.04 4.69
C ASN A 64 -11.45 4.67 3.30
N TYR A 65 -12.23 5.75 3.20
CA TYR A 65 -12.40 6.48 1.94
C TYR A 65 -11.11 7.21 1.54
N VAL A 66 -10.80 7.13 0.24
CA VAL A 66 -9.67 7.83 -0.40
C VAL A 66 -10.22 8.72 -1.51
N PRO A 67 -9.86 10.02 -1.59
CA PRO A 67 -10.24 10.89 -2.69
C PRO A 67 -9.84 10.32 -4.04
N LYS A 68 -10.70 10.46 -5.05
CA LYS A 68 -10.56 9.79 -6.36
C LYS A 68 -9.20 10.01 -7.06
N ASN A 69 -8.64 11.22 -6.95
CA ASN A 69 -7.33 11.55 -7.50
C ASN A 69 -6.18 10.84 -6.78
N ILE A 70 -6.26 10.73 -5.45
CA ILE A 70 -5.29 10.02 -4.61
C ILE A 70 -5.43 8.51 -4.81
N TYR A 71 -6.66 8.00 -4.86
CA TYR A 71 -6.95 6.57 -5.13
C TYR A 71 -6.32 6.06 -6.42
N LYS A 72 -6.44 6.82 -7.51
CA LYS A 72 -5.78 6.46 -8.79
C LYS A 72 -4.27 6.41 -8.67
N LYS A 73 -3.68 7.38 -7.95
CA LYS A 73 -2.23 7.40 -7.70
C LYS A 73 -1.81 6.23 -6.84
N LEU A 74 -2.59 5.87 -5.80
CA LEU A 74 -2.33 4.71 -4.96
C LEU A 74 -2.23 3.43 -5.79
N ILE A 75 -3.24 3.14 -6.64
CA ILE A 75 -3.23 1.98 -7.55
C ILE A 75 -1.94 1.94 -8.39
N THR A 76 -1.63 3.05 -9.07
CA THR A 76 -0.45 3.14 -9.96
C THR A 76 0.87 2.98 -9.18
N SER A 77 0.88 3.37 -7.92
CA SER A 77 2.07 3.31 -7.07
C SER A 77 2.26 1.92 -6.47
N LEU A 78 1.18 1.28 -6.01
CA LEU A 78 1.22 -0.09 -5.49
C LEU A 78 1.57 -1.13 -6.56
N ASP A 79 1.19 -0.91 -7.83
CA ASP A 79 1.59 -1.78 -8.96
C ASP A 79 3.12 -1.87 -9.18
N LYS A 80 3.89 -0.99 -8.51
CA LYS A 80 5.37 -0.96 -8.58
C LYS A 80 6.04 -1.55 -7.34
N ILE A 81 5.23 -2.02 -6.40
CA ILE A 81 5.73 -2.64 -5.17
C ILE A 81 5.82 -4.14 -5.39
N ASP A 82 6.85 -4.74 -4.83
CA ASP A 82 7.10 -6.18 -4.91
C ASP A 82 5.94 -6.96 -4.27
N ASP A 83 5.51 -8.03 -4.92
CA ASP A 83 4.35 -8.84 -4.51
C ASP A 83 4.46 -9.35 -3.07
N ASP A 84 5.67 -9.74 -2.64
CA ASP A 84 5.91 -10.23 -1.27
C ASP A 84 5.70 -9.13 -0.23
N ILE A 85 6.02 -7.90 -0.58
CA ILE A 85 5.78 -6.73 0.27
C ILE A 85 4.28 -6.41 0.31
N LEU A 86 3.59 -6.44 -0.84
CA LEU A 86 2.14 -6.21 -0.88
C LEU A 86 1.39 -7.25 -0.02
N LYS A 87 1.79 -8.51 -0.09
CA LYS A 87 1.22 -9.61 0.72
C LYS A 87 1.53 -9.50 2.22
N SER A 88 2.57 -8.76 2.59
CA SER A 88 2.91 -8.51 4.00
C SER A 88 2.05 -7.39 4.64
N ILE A 89 1.27 -6.66 3.85
CA ILE A 89 0.36 -5.62 4.34
C ILE A 89 -0.99 -6.26 4.71
N SER A 90 -1.50 -5.99 5.90
CA SER A 90 -2.85 -6.38 6.34
C SER A 90 -3.88 -5.30 6.07
N GLU A 91 -3.55 -4.04 6.38
CA GLU A 91 -4.48 -2.91 6.20
C GLU A 91 -3.79 -1.69 5.60
N ILE A 92 -4.54 -0.96 4.80
CA ILE A 92 -4.18 0.32 4.18
C ILE A 92 -5.19 1.36 4.66
N GLU A 93 -4.70 2.41 5.31
CA GLU A 93 -5.50 3.52 5.80
C GLU A 93 -5.02 4.84 5.18
N TYR A 94 -5.93 5.58 4.55
CA TYR A 94 -5.63 6.93 4.10
C TYR A 94 -5.64 7.88 5.29
N SER A 95 -4.53 8.56 5.55
CA SER A 95 -4.36 9.41 6.73
C SER A 95 -3.56 10.67 6.39
N ILE A 96 -4.26 11.76 6.15
CA ILE A 96 -3.62 13.05 5.90
C ILE A 96 -2.78 13.51 7.09
N SER A 97 -1.61 14.09 6.81
CA SER A 97 -0.79 14.72 7.84
C SER A 97 -1.19 16.18 8.03
N LYS A 98 -1.38 16.59 9.29
CA LYS A 98 -1.71 17.97 9.66
C LYS A 98 -0.77 18.48 10.75
N SER A 99 -0.50 19.78 10.74
CA SER A 99 0.13 20.50 11.84
C SER A 99 -0.54 21.87 11.96
N ASN A 100 -0.94 22.26 13.18
CA ASN A 100 -1.66 23.52 13.46
C ASN A 100 -2.84 23.72 12.49
N ASP A 101 -3.67 22.69 12.32
CA ASP A 101 -4.84 22.63 11.43
C ASP A 101 -4.55 22.81 9.92
N LYS A 102 -3.28 22.96 9.54
CA LYS A 102 -2.88 22.98 8.13
C LYS A 102 -2.50 21.59 7.64
N ILE A 103 -2.98 21.23 6.45
CA ILE A 103 -2.57 20.00 5.79
C ILE A 103 -1.11 20.16 5.35
N ILE A 104 -0.25 19.26 5.82
CA ILE A 104 1.16 19.16 5.42
C ILE A 104 1.32 18.16 4.29
N ASP A 105 0.63 17.01 4.38
CA ASP A 105 0.68 15.96 3.37
C ASP A 105 -0.71 15.33 3.23
N ASP A 106 -1.33 15.50 2.05
CA ASP A 106 -2.61 14.93 1.67
C ASP A 106 -2.46 13.59 0.93
N THR A 107 -1.23 13.07 0.82
CA THR A 107 -0.93 11.82 0.10
C THR A 107 -0.44 10.71 1.01
N ARG A 108 -0.53 10.89 2.34
CA ARG A 108 -0.04 9.95 3.35
C ARG A 108 -1.01 8.80 3.59
N PHE A 109 -0.42 7.62 3.82
CA PHE A 109 -1.09 6.39 4.23
C PHE A 109 -0.43 5.80 5.47
N ILE A 110 -1.22 5.05 6.22
CA ILE A 110 -0.77 4.18 7.30
C ILE A 110 -0.98 2.75 6.83
N LEU A 111 0.08 1.96 6.84
CA LEU A 111 0.03 0.53 6.52
C LEU A 111 0.23 -0.26 7.81
N ARG A 112 -0.67 -1.20 8.09
CA ARG A 112 -0.46 -2.20 9.14
C ARG A 112 0.11 -3.46 8.50
N MET A 113 1.24 -3.92 9.02
CA MET A 113 1.94 -5.08 8.48
C MET A 113 1.53 -6.35 9.25
N ASN A 114 1.64 -7.51 8.59
CA ASN A 114 1.28 -8.81 9.19
C ASN A 114 2.20 -9.20 10.37
N ASP A 115 3.38 -8.61 10.46
CA ASP A 115 4.35 -8.83 11.54
C ASP A 115 4.14 -7.91 12.76
N GLY A 116 3.07 -7.10 12.76
CA GLY A 116 2.69 -6.20 13.84
C GLY A 116 3.28 -4.80 13.74
N ASN A 117 4.13 -4.49 12.78
CA ASN A 117 4.62 -3.14 12.55
C ASN A 117 3.56 -2.24 11.90
N THR A 118 3.71 -0.95 12.12
CA THR A 118 2.96 0.10 11.40
C THR A 118 3.93 0.93 10.57
N VAL A 119 3.58 1.19 9.31
CA VAL A 119 4.39 2.01 8.41
C VAL A 119 3.61 3.27 8.03
N TYR A 120 4.20 4.43 8.30
CA TYR A 120 3.74 5.71 7.75
C TYR A 120 4.46 5.97 6.44
N ILE A 121 3.70 6.16 5.35
CA ILE A 121 4.25 6.36 4.02
C ILE A 121 3.39 7.33 3.22
N ASN A 122 3.99 8.06 2.29
CA ASN A 122 3.27 8.88 1.32
C ASN A 122 3.50 8.39 -0.11
N LEU A 123 2.65 8.84 -1.05
CA LEU A 123 2.75 8.40 -2.44
C LEU A 123 4.05 8.81 -3.14
N ILE A 124 4.74 9.84 -2.64
CA ILE A 124 6.03 10.29 -3.19
C ILE A 124 7.12 9.25 -2.87
N ASN A 125 7.10 8.74 -1.64
CA ASN A 125 8.11 7.84 -1.10
C ASN A 125 7.70 6.36 -1.16
N ILE A 126 6.54 6.03 -1.74
CA ILE A 126 5.95 4.68 -1.66
C ILE A 126 6.89 3.57 -2.15
N LYS A 127 7.75 3.85 -3.12
CA LYS A 127 8.76 2.88 -3.59
C LYS A 127 9.79 2.48 -2.52
N ASN A 128 9.96 3.29 -1.45
CA ASN A 128 10.80 2.90 -0.33
C ASN A 128 10.23 1.71 0.44
N LEU A 129 8.95 1.39 0.23
CA LEU A 129 8.33 0.21 0.81
C LEU A 129 9.01 -1.09 0.35
N ASN A 130 9.61 -1.14 -0.85
CA ASN A 130 10.39 -2.30 -1.31
C ASN A 130 11.64 -2.57 -0.45
N LYS A 131 12.06 -1.61 0.38
CA LYS A 131 13.13 -1.79 1.36
C LYS A 131 12.63 -2.38 2.70
N TYR A 132 11.32 -2.61 2.85
CA TYR A 132 10.71 -2.99 4.11
C TYR A 132 11.38 -4.21 4.75
N GLN A 133 11.61 -5.28 4.00
CA GLN A 133 12.25 -6.49 4.54
C GLN A 133 13.67 -6.23 5.06
N SER A 134 14.45 -5.40 4.36
CA SER A 134 15.79 -5.04 4.83
C SER A 134 15.75 -4.16 6.09
N ILE A 135 14.76 -3.27 6.20
CA ILE A 135 14.54 -2.46 7.40
C ILE A 135 14.14 -3.38 8.55
N TYR A 136 13.13 -4.24 8.34
CA TYR A 136 12.64 -5.16 9.36
C TYR A 136 13.75 -6.04 9.93
N ALA A 137 14.64 -6.56 9.08
CA ALA A 137 15.78 -7.37 9.50
C ALA A 137 16.72 -6.63 10.49
N THR A 138 16.74 -5.29 10.49
CA THR A 138 17.55 -4.49 11.42
C THR A 138 16.88 -4.21 12.76
N LEU A 139 15.56 -4.47 12.88
CA LEU A 139 14.77 -4.14 14.07
C LEU A 139 14.84 -5.20 15.18
N ASN A 140 15.57 -6.29 14.99
CA ASN A 140 15.75 -7.36 15.99
C ASN A 140 14.41 -7.90 16.55
N ASN A 141 13.39 -8.03 15.70
CA ASN A 141 12.03 -8.45 16.06
C ASN A 141 11.29 -7.51 17.04
N VAL A 142 11.73 -6.27 17.16
CA VAL A 142 11.02 -5.24 17.95
C VAL A 142 9.94 -4.61 17.06
N ALA A 143 8.68 -4.72 17.48
CA ALA A 143 7.57 -4.11 16.77
C ALA A 143 7.42 -2.61 17.10
N GLY A 144 6.99 -1.83 16.11
CA GLY A 144 6.84 -0.39 16.28
C GLY A 144 6.32 0.33 15.04
N ILE A 145 6.58 1.62 14.98
CA ILE A 145 6.21 2.50 13.88
C ILE A 145 7.46 2.85 13.06
N ILE A 146 7.39 2.57 11.76
CA ILE A 146 8.41 2.91 10.78
C ILE A 146 7.91 4.10 9.95
N TYR A 147 8.65 5.18 9.94
CA TYR A 147 8.31 6.40 9.20
C TYR A 147 9.10 6.43 7.89
N LEU A 148 8.40 6.21 6.77
CA LEU A 148 8.92 6.30 5.40
C LEU A 148 8.37 7.52 4.65
N ASP A 149 7.59 8.37 5.34
CA ASP A 149 6.93 9.58 4.79
C ASP A 149 7.76 10.86 4.96
N SER A 150 9.00 10.75 5.43
CA SER A 150 9.89 11.90 5.64
C SER A 150 10.22 12.59 4.31
N SER A 151 10.38 13.91 4.34
CA SER A 151 10.72 14.73 3.17
C SER A 151 12.12 14.45 2.61
N SER A 152 13.03 13.90 3.42
CA SER A 152 14.33 13.41 2.97
C SER A 152 14.22 11.90 2.70
N ASN A 153 14.42 11.49 1.44
CA ASN A 153 14.41 10.09 1.02
C ASN A 153 15.43 9.18 1.75
N GLU A 154 16.29 9.73 2.57
CA GLU A 154 17.43 9.04 3.19
C GLU A 154 17.19 8.70 4.66
N ASN A 155 16.26 9.37 5.35
CA ASN A 155 16.05 9.16 6.78
C ASN A 155 14.83 8.27 7.03
N ILE A 156 15.11 7.08 7.55
CA ILE A 156 14.10 6.16 8.07
C ILE A 156 14.11 6.33 9.59
N TYR A 157 12.95 6.66 10.16
CA TYR A 157 12.79 6.74 11.60
C TYR A 157 11.98 5.54 12.09
N PHE A 158 12.41 4.99 13.21
CA PHE A 158 11.71 3.91 13.89
C PHE A 158 11.47 4.29 15.35
N LYS A 159 10.24 4.05 15.82
CA LYS A 159 9.87 4.12 17.24
C LYS A 159 9.24 2.82 17.66
N SER A 160 9.82 2.14 18.65
CA SER A 160 9.20 0.93 19.21
C SER A 160 7.90 1.27 19.95
N TYR A 161 6.94 0.35 19.99
CA TYR A 161 5.72 0.55 20.76
C TYR A 161 6.02 0.68 22.25
N GLU A 162 7.05 0.00 22.74
CA GLU A 162 7.48 0.13 24.13
C GLU A 162 7.93 1.57 24.45
N SER A 163 8.74 2.20 23.59
CA SER A 163 9.17 3.59 23.79
C SER A 163 8.02 4.58 23.74
N LEU A 164 7.03 4.33 22.83
CA LEU A 164 5.85 5.18 22.72
C LEU A 164 4.94 5.10 23.96
N ASN A 165 4.84 3.92 24.58
CA ASN A 165 4.07 3.75 25.81
C ASN A 165 4.74 4.46 26.97
N LYS A 166 6.07 4.37 27.10
CA LYS A 166 6.82 5.10 28.13
C LYS A 166 6.71 6.63 27.97
N GLU A 167 6.72 7.14 26.74
CA GLU A 167 6.52 8.57 26.46
C GLU A 167 5.12 9.03 26.91
N LYS A 168 4.07 8.22 26.72
CA LYS A 168 2.71 8.52 27.18
C LYS A 168 2.59 8.51 28.71
N GLU A 169 3.10 7.49 29.36
CA GLU A 169 3.07 7.38 30.82
C GLU A 169 3.77 8.56 31.50
N ASN A 170 4.89 9.03 30.92
CA ASN A 170 5.61 10.20 31.41
C ASN A 170 4.86 11.53 31.17
N SER A 171 4.11 11.65 30.08
CA SER A 171 3.29 12.84 29.82
C SER A 171 2.09 12.92 30.77
N ASP A 172 1.39 11.80 31.00
CA ASP A 172 0.24 11.72 31.88
C ASP A 172 0.63 11.96 33.35
N SER A 173 1.82 11.51 33.78
CA SER A 173 2.33 11.74 35.13
C SER A 173 2.71 13.21 35.42
N ASN A 174 2.92 14.03 34.40
CA ASN A 174 3.22 15.45 34.53
C ASN A 174 1.98 16.35 34.57
N GLU A 175 0.83 15.89 34.06
CA GLU A 175 -0.44 16.64 34.13
C GLU A 175 -1.07 16.66 35.52
N TRP A 176 -0.67 15.76 36.44
CA TRP A 176 -1.19 15.68 37.81
C TRP A 176 -0.33 16.42 38.85
N LYS A 177 0.65 17.23 38.43
CA LYS A 177 1.54 18.00 39.30
C LYS A 177 1.30 19.51 39.28
N LEU A 178 0.08 19.94 39.01
CA LEU A 178 -0.35 21.36 39.17
C LEU A 178 -1.35 21.48 40.30
#